data_34e9c94eeda60da3998c7284d56d0687
#
_entry.id   34e9c94eeda60da3998c7284d56d0687
#
_cell.length_a   1.000
_cell.length_b   1.000
_cell.length_c   1.000
_cell.angle_alpha   90.00
_cell.angle_beta   90.00
_cell.angle_gamma   90.00
#
_symmetry.space_group_name_H-M   'P 1'
#
loop_
_entity.id
_entity.type
_entity.pdbx_description
1 polymer ?
#
loop_
_entity_poly.entity_id
_entity_poly.type
_entity_poly.pdbx_seq_one_letter_code
_entity_poly.pdbx_strand_id
1 'polypeptide(L)'
;YLMSKKNISVGFGSACMTQKFIVYQIVMTAVSVIAVITRFNYFSDAFTNIWSTLFIVFGFTVQLAMTALFLLVSFSHKVTNKLINLIYKIMKKFKFIKNPEKKVERLHKEVDMFHDTNKQLFSSVKRLVVIYVLVFIQVLLILSIPYLIYIAFGMAPIARAAGQPPLSFYDSICIQSFVLFTANLIPLPGESGGAELAFTMYFGSFFKIGAISKIKPAILMWRFITYYGAILISAPFSYFTKGKRRDDEIKQIEEELESEMENKKSEEKVSQ
;
A
#
# COMPACT_ATOMS: atom_id res chain seq x y z
N TYR A 1 0.75 -15.07 4.01
CA TYR A 1 0.01 -16.18 4.59
C TYR A 1 -0.88 -16.92 3.57
N LEU A 2 -1.85 -16.23 2.91
CA LEU A 2 -2.74 -16.85 1.90
C LEU A 2 -2.00 -17.36 0.66
N MET A 3 -0.95 -16.67 0.24
CA MET A 3 -0.12 -17.07 -0.92
C MET A 3 0.72 -18.29 -0.58
N SER A 4 1.33 -18.34 0.60
CA SER A 4 2.11 -19.50 1.03
C SER A 4 1.27 -20.78 1.13
N LYS A 5 -0.02 -20.66 1.48
CA LYS A 5 -0.97 -21.78 1.43
C LYS A 5 -1.23 -22.35 0.04
N LYS A 6 -0.98 -21.56 -1.01
CA LYS A 6 -1.15 -21.97 -2.42
C LYS A 6 0.16 -22.34 -3.11
N ASN A 7 1.21 -22.71 -2.37
CA ASN A 7 2.55 -23.01 -2.90
C ASN A 7 3.23 -21.83 -3.61
N ILE A 8 2.83 -20.60 -3.30
CA ILE A 8 3.48 -19.41 -3.84
C ILE A 8 4.54 -18.99 -2.83
N SER A 9 5.80 -18.93 -3.26
CA SER A 9 6.90 -18.47 -2.42
C SER A 9 6.68 -17.04 -1.93
N VAL A 10 7.22 -16.74 -0.77
CA VAL A 10 7.13 -15.39 -0.17
C VAL A 10 7.84 -14.37 -1.07
N GLY A 11 8.98 -14.74 -1.66
CA GLY A 11 9.74 -13.89 -2.58
C GLY A 11 8.93 -13.51 -3.83
N PHE A 12 8.26 -14.48 -4.47
CA PHE A 12 7.39 -14.22 -5.61
C PHE A 12 6.19 -13.32 -5.23
N GLY A 13 5.51 -13.66 -4.14
CA GLY A 13 4.35 -12.89 -3.67
C GLY A 13 4.70 -11.45 -3.31
N SER A 14 5.84 -11.24 -2.62
CA SER A 14 6.32 -9.91 -2.27
C SER A 14 6.74 -9.11 -3.51
N ALA A 15 7.36 -9.72 -4.52
CA ALA A 15 7.70 -9.05 -5.77
C ALA A 15 6.45 -8.52 -6.50
N CYS A 16 5.41 -9.35 -6.63
CA CYS A 16 4.15 -8.94 -7.25
C CYS A 16 3.47 -7.77 -6.49
N MET A 17 3.46 -7.83 -5.15
CA MET A 17 2.88 -6.78 -4.31
C MET A 17 3.69 -5.48 -4.41
N THR A 18 5.01 -5.57 -4.37
CA THR A 18 5.90 -4.40 -4.48
C THR A 18 5.75 -3.74 -5.86
N GLN A 19 5.68 -4.53 -6.93
CA GLN A 19 5.47 -3.98 -8.26
C GLN A 19 4.12 -3.27 -8.38
N LYS A 20 3.03 -3.89 -7.89
CA LYS A 20 1.72 -3.23 -7.84
C LYS A 20 1.80 -1.90 -7.07
N PHE A 21 2.50 -1.88 -5.94
CA PHE A 21 2.68 -0.68 -5.12
C PHE A 21 3.45 0.41 -5.87
N ILE A 22 4.56 0.08 -6.53
CA ILE A 22 5.35 1.03 -7.34
C ILE A 22 4.49 1.65 -8.43
N VAL A 23 3.75 0.84 -9.20
CA VAL A 23 2.87 1.33 -10.26
C VAL A 23 1.78 2.23 -9.68
N TYR A 24 1.17 1.84 -8.56
CA TYR A 24 0.18 2.67 -7.84
C TYR A 24 0.77 4.03 -7.45
N GLN A 25 1.97 4.06 -6.89
CA GLN A 25 2.63 5.30 -6.48
C GLN A 25 2.95 6.21 -7.68
N ILE A 26 3.40 5.64 -8.80
CA ILE A 26 3.66 6.40 -10.03
C ILE A 26 2.36 7.00 -10.57
N VAL A 27 1.29 6.22 -10.66
CA VAL A 27 -0.02 6.68 -11.14
C VAL A 27 -0.59 7.76 -10.22
N MET A 28 -0.57 7.55 -8.90
CA MET A 28 -1.04 8.55 -7.93
C MET A 28 -0.25 9.86 -8.01
N THR A 29 1.08 9.77 -8.10
CA THR A 29 1.93 10.96 -8.26
C THR A 29 1.61 11.70 -9.55
N ALA A 30 1.44 10.99 -10.67
CA ALA A 30 1.08 11.60 -11.94
C ALA A 30 -0.28 12.32 -11.87
N VAL A 31 -1.31 11.67 -11.31
CA VAL A 31 -2.63 12.28 -11.11
C VAL A 31 -2.55 13.53 -10.23
N SER A 32 -1.80 13.46 -9.12
CA SER A 32 -1.64 14.60 -8.21
C SER A 32 -0.90 15.77 -8.87
N VAL A 33 0.14 15.51 -9.66
CA VAL A 33 0.86 16.55 -10.42
C VAL A 33 -0.06 17.20 -11.46
N ILE A 34 -0.82 16.40 -12.21
CA ILE A 34 -1.81 16.91 -13.17
C ILE A 34 -2.87 17.76 -12.45
N ALA A 35 -3.34 17.32 -11.28
CA ALA A 35 -4.31 18.06 -10.47
C ALA A 35 -3.76 19.43 -10.06
N VAL A 36 -2.51 19.52 -9.58
CA VAL A 36 -1.88 20.80 -9.22
C VAL A 36 -1.78 21.72 -10.44
N ILE A 37 -1.32 21.21 -11.57
CA ILE A 37 -1.12 22.03 -12.79
C ILE A 37 -2.46 22.56 -13.32
N THR A 38 -3.49 21.71 -13.38
CA THR A 38 -4.77 22.07 -14.03
C THR A 38 -5.72 22.82 -13.12
N ARG A 39 -5.57 22.70 -11.81
CA ARG A 39 -6.40 23.35 -10.77
C ARG A 39 -5.57 24.21 -9.81
N PHE A 40 -4.49 24.80 -10.31
CA PHE A 40 -3.59 25.61 -9.48
C PHE A 40 -4.33 26.71 -8.71
N ASN A 41 -5.26 27.40 -9.35
CA ASN A 41 -6.05 28.46 -8.69
C ASN A 41 -6.89 27.94 -7.51
N TYR A 42 -7.41 26.71 -7.60
CA TYR A 42 -8.15 26.10 -6.49
C TYR A 42 -7.24 25.77 -5.30
N PHE A 43 -6.01 25.35 -5.59
CA PHE A 43 -5.03 25.02 -4.56
C PHE A 43 -4.18 26.21 -4.12
N SER A 44 -4.22 27.34 -4.84
CA SER A 44 -3.42 28.53 -4.53
C SER A 44 -3.68 29.06 -3.13
N ASP A 45 -4.93 29.03 -2.67
CA ASP A 45 -5.29 29.44 -1.31
C ASP A 45 -4.66 28.55 -0.24
N ALA A 46 -4.49 27.26 -0.53
CA ALA A 46 -3.77 26.33 0.34
C ALA A 46 -2.26 26.65 0.39
N PHE A 47 -1.68 27.22 -0.67
CA PHE A 47 -0.27 27.63 -0.72
C PHE A 47 -0.01 29.01 -0.06
N THR A 48 -1.03 29.80 0.22
CA THR A 48 -0.88 31.08 0.95
C THR A 48 -0.58 30.89 2.42
N ASN A 49 -1.01 29.76 3.00
CA ASN A 49 -0.69 29.40 4.39
C ASN A 49 0.60 28.58 4.43
N ILE A 50 1.61 29.12 5.14
CA ILE A 50 2.95 28.49 5.24
C ILE A 50 2.88 27.04 5.76
N TRP A 51 2.01 26.75 6.70
CA TRP A 51 1.83 25.40 7.26
C TRP A 51 1.26 24.42 6.22
N SER A 52 0.25 24.85 5.47
CA SER A 52 -0.34 24.03 4.39
C SER A 52 0.71 23.75 3.29
N THR A 53 1.47 24.78 2.92
CA THR A 53 2.56 24.63 1.93
C THR A 53 3.62 23.64 2.41
N LEU A 54 4.06 23.76 3.67
CA LEU A 54 5.03 22.84 4.26
C LEU A 54 4.49 21.40 4.28
N PHE A 55 3.23 21.18 4.64
CA PHE A 55 2.62 19.85 4.61
C PHE A 55 2.55 19.26 3.19
N ILE A 56 2.19 20.07 2.20
CA ILE A 56 2.13 19.61 0.80
C ILE A 56 3.53 19.25 0.30
N VAL A 57 4.52 20.14 0.48
CA VAL A 57 5.91 19.90 0.06
C VAL A 57 6.51 18.70 0.79
N PHE A 58 6.30 18.58 2.09
CA PHE A 58 6.74 17.43 2.88
C PHE A 58 6.12 16.15 2.36
N GLY A 59 4.82 16.15 2.09
CA GLY A 59 4.11 15.00 1.54
C GLY A 59 4.67 14.55 0.20
N PHE A 60 4.85 15.48 -0.75
CA PHE A 60 5.45 15.14 -2.04
C PHE A 60 6.86 14.58 -1.88
N THR A 61 7.66 15.14 -0.97
CA THR A 61 9.01 14.65 -0.70
C THR A 61 8.97 13.23 -0.14
N VAL A 62 8.12 12.96 0.85
CA VAL A 62 7.96 11.61 1.43
C VAL A 62 7.48 10.62 0.37
N GLN A 63 6.47 10.99 -0.43
CA GLN A 63 5.94 10.17 -1.52
C GLN A 63 7.04 9.79 -2.53
N LEU A 64 7.80 10.77 -3.00
CA LEU A 64 8.90 10.53 -3.94
C LEU A 64 10.01 9.69 -3.31
N ALA A 65 10.37 9.96 -2.06
CA ALA A 65 11.37 9.19 -1.32
C ALA A 65 10.94 7.72 -1.15
N MET A 66 9.67 7.47 -0.80
CA MET A 66 9.13 6.11 -0.69
C MET A 66 9.13 5.40 -2.04
N THR A 67 8.69 6.08 -3.10
CA THR A 67 8.72 5.52 -4.46
C THR A 67 10.16 5.16 -4.88
N ALA A 68 11.11 6.08 -4.66
CA ALA A 68 12.52 5.84 -4.93
C ALA A 68 13.08 4.68 -4.11
N LEU A 69 12.73 4.58 -2.82
CA LEU A 69 13.14 3.47 -1.96
C LEU A 69 12.65 2.13 -2.49
N PHE A 70 11.35 2.03 -2.86
CA PHE A 70 10.81 0.80 -3.42
C PHE A 70 11.43 0.43 -4.76
N LEU A 71 11.71 1.41 -5.62
CA LEU A 71 12.45 1.19 -6.86
C LEU A 71 13.87 0.68 -6.59
N LEU A 72 14.60 1.31 -5.66
CA LEU A 72 15.94 0.89 -5.29
C LEU A 72 15.97 -0.54 -4.73
N VAL A 73 15.02 -0.88 -3.85
CA VAL A 73 14.89 -2.24 -3.31
C VAL A 73 14.53 -3.24 -4.41
N SER A 74 13.67 -2.86 -5.38
CA SER A 74 13.26 -3.73 -6.48
C SER A 74 14.38 -4.06 -7.46
N PHE A 75 15.26 -3.10 -7.73
CA PHE A 75 16.26 -3.24 -8.79
C PHE A 75 17.70 -3.41 -8.30
N SER A 76 18.00 -3.09 -7.04
CA SER A 76 19.36 -3.09 -6.51
C SER A 76 19.59 -4.18 -5.47
N HIS A 77 20.22 -5.29 -5.88
CA HIS A 77 20.69 -6.33 -4.96
C HIS A 77 21.60 -5.77 -3.84
N LYS A 78 22.39 -4.72 -4.13
CA LYS A 78 23.26 -4.10 -3.12
C LYS A 78 22.46 -3.45 -1.99
N VAL A 79 21.36 -2.77 -2.33
CA VAL A 79 20.47 -2.12 -1.34
C VAL A 79 19.76 -3.16 -0.52
N THR A 80 19.23 -4.19 -1.16
CA THR A 80 18.50 -5.27 -0.47
C THR A 80 19.43 -6.05 0.46
N ASN A 81 20.65 -6.37 0.03
CA ASN A 81 21.64 -7.03 0.89
C ASN A 81 22.08 -6.16 2.09
N LYS A 82 22.18 -4.82 1.91
CA LYS A 82 22.41 -3.90 3.06
C LYS A 82 21.25 -3.94 4.05
N LEU A 83 20.01 -4.00 3.57
CA LEU A 83 18.82 -4.13 4.42
C LEU A 83 18.81 -5.46 5.17
N ILE A 84 19.12 -6.58 4.51
CA ILE A 84 19.25 -7.89 5.16
C ILE A 84 20.33 -7.85 6.26
N ASN A 85 21.49 -7.29 5.96
CA ASN A 85 22.56 -7.14 6.94
C ASN A 85 22.17 -6.25 8.14
N LEU A 86 21.37 -5.21 7.89
CA LEU A 86 20.81 -4.37 8.96
C LEU A 86 19.84 -5.18 9.83
N ILE A 87 18.92 -5.91 9.20
CA ILE A 87 17.98 -6.81 9.88
C ILE A 87 18.75 -7.87 10.70
N TYR A 88 19.78 -8.47 10.12
CA TYR A 88 20.65 -9.42 10.83
C TYR A 88 21.30 -8.82 12.08
N LYS A 89 21.87 -7.61 11.96
CA LYS A 89 22.45 -6.88 13.11
C LYS A 89 21.41 -6.62 14.22
N ILE A 90 20.21 -6.24 13.83
CA ILE A 90 19.07 -6.02 14.74
C ILE A 90 18.68 -7.35 15.41
N MET A 91 18.51 -8.43 14.62
CA MET A 91 18.18 -9.75 15.12
C MET A 91 19.22 -10.29 16.12
N LYS A 92 20.51 -10.06 15.85
CA LYS A 92 21.59 -10.47 16.74
C LYS A 92 21.61 -9.69 18.07
N LYS A 93 21.12 -8.44 18.05
CA LYS A 93 20.96 -7.62 19.26
C LYS A 93 19.80 -8.10 20.16
N PHE A 94 18.77 -8.68 19.57
CA PHE A 94 17.63 -9.25 20.28
C PHE A 94 17.88 -10.72 20.60
N LYS A 95 18.27 -11.04 21.85
CA LYS A 95 18.60 -12.39 22.33
C LYS A 95 17.46 -13.44 22.25
N PHE A 96 16.25 -13.02 21.86
CA PHE A 96 15.07 -13.88 21.74
C PHE A 96 14.99 -14.72 20.45
N ILE A 97 15.87 -14.49 19.48
CA ILE A 97 15.80 -15.14 18.17
C ILE A 97 16.74 -16.35 18.15
N LYS A 98 16.17 -17.55 18.20
CA LYS A 98 16.92 -18.80 18.01
C LYS A 98 17.37 -18.92 16.55
N ASN A 99 18.65 -19.29 16.31
CA ASN A 99 19.27 -19.56 15.00
C ASN A 99 19.14 -18.41 13.97
N PRO A 100 19.73 -17.21 14.22
CA PRO A 100 19.62 -16.08 13.30
C PRO A 100 20.25 -16.37 11.92
N GLU A 101 21.29 -17.20 11.85
CA GLU A 101 22.01 -17.55 10.61
C GLU A 101 21.14 -18.31 9.62
N LYS A 102 20.44 -19.37 10.05
CA LYS A 102 19.51 -20.11 9.17
C LYS A 102 18.35 -19.24 8.67
N LYS A 103 17.89 -18.30 9.50
CA LYS A 103 16.83 -17.34 9.09
C LYS A 103 17.33 -16.37 8.02
N VAL A 104 18.57 -15.92 8.13
CA VAL A 104 19.18 -15.01 7.14
C VAL A 104 19.45 -15.73 5.82
N GLU A 105 19.90 -16.97 5.84
CA GLU A 105 20.08 -17.78 4.62
C GLU A 105 18.75 -17.97 3.87
N ARG A 106 17.68 -18.31 4.60
CA ARG A 106 16.32 -18.37 4.03
C ARG A 106 15.89 -17.04 3.45
N LEU A 107 16.19 -15.93 4.14
CA LEU A 107 15.89 -14.58 3.67
C LEU A 107 16.63 -14.24 2.38
N HIS A 108 17.89 -14.65 2.24
CA HIS A 108 18.64 -14.48 0.99
C HIS A 108 17.99 -15.22 -0.18
N LYS A 109 17.59 -16.48 -0.01
CA LYS A 109 16.88 -17.26 -1.05
C LYS A 109 15.58 -16.59 -1.49
N GLU A 110 14.80 -16.07 -0.53
CA GLU A 110 13.56 -15.33 -0.83
C GLU A 110 13.82 -14.00 -1.56
N VAL A 111 14.93 -13.34 -1.23
CA VAL A 111 15.33 -12.09 -1.89
C VAL A 111 15.84 -12.34 -3.30
N ASP A 112 16.59 -13.41 -3.54
CA ASP A 112 17.02 -13.77 -4.89
C ASP A 112 15.80 -14.06 -5.77
N MET A 113 14.84 -14.84 -5.25
CA MET A 113 13.57 -15.10 -5.93
C MET A 113 12.75 -13.82 -6.17
N PHE A 114 12.77 -12.88 -5.24
CA PHE A 114 12.14 -11.56 -5.39
C PHE A 114 12.74 -10.77 -6.57
N HIS A 115 14.06 -10.73 -6.67
CA HIS A 115 14.74 -10.01 -7.76
C HIS A 115 14.55 -10.70 -9.12
N ASP A 116 14.60 -12.02 -9.17
CA ASP A 116 14.37 -12.79 -10.40
C ASP A 116 12.94 -12.59 -10.89
N THR A 117 11.97 -12.63 -9.99
CA THR A 117 10.57 -12.36 -10.30
C THR A 117 10.37 -10.93 -10.81
N ASN A 118 10.97 -9.94 -10.17
CA ASN A 118 10.93 -8.56 -10.64
C ASN A 118 11.49 -8.43 -12.05
N LYS A 119 12.67 -9.00 -12.32
CA LYS A 119 13.27 -9.00 -13.65
C LYS A 119 12.35 -9.62 -14.70
N GLN A 120 11.71 -10.75 -14.39
CA GLN A 120 10.74 -11.38 -15.28
C GLN A 120 9.49 -10.53 -15.50
N LEU A 121 8.96 -9.87 -14.47
CA LEU A 121 7.79 -9.01 -14.59
C LEU A 121 8.07 -7.78 -15.45
N PHE A 122 9.23 -7.16 -15.29
CA PHE A 122 9.65 -6.01 -16.09
C PHE A 122 10.13 -6.36 -17.50
N SER A 123 10.42 -7.62 -17.81
CA SER A 123 10.90 -8.03 -19.15
C SER A 123 9.83 -7.97 -20.24
N SER A 124 8.55 -8.00 -19.89
CA SER A 124 7.45 -8.01 -20.85
C SER A 124 6.66 -6.68 -20.84
N VAL A 125 6.85 -5.87 -21.88
CA VAL A 125 6.12 -4.60 -22.06
C VAL A 125 4.61 -4.82 -22.02
N LYS A 126 4.10 -5.90 -22.65
CA LYS A 126 2.67 -6.22 -22.65
C LYS A 126 2.11 -6.40 -21.22
N ARG A 127 2.84 -7.14 -20.35
CA ARG A 127 2.44 -7.33 -18.94
C ARG A 127 2.47 -6.02 -18.18
N LEU A 128 3.49 -5.19 -18.38
CA LEU A 128 3.58 -3.88 -17.75
C LEU A 128 2.38 -3.01 -18.14
N VAL A 129 2.07 -2.89 -19.44
CA VAL A 129 0.92 -2.10 -19.91
C VAL A 129 -0.37 -2.57 -19.26
N VAL A 130 -0.61 -3.88 -19.20
CA VAL A 130 -1.82 -4.42 -18.54
C VAL A 130 -1.86 -4.04 -17.05
N ILE A 131 -0.74 -4.16 -16.33
CA ILE A 131 -0.66 -3.78 -14.92
C ILE A 131 -0.94 -2.29 -14.75
N TYR A 132 -0.33 -1.42 -15.56
CA TYR A 132 -0.56 0.03 -15.50
C TYR A 132 -2.01 0.39 -15.77
N VAL A 133 -2.63 -0.21 -16.79
CA VAL A 133 -4.06 0.04 -17.11
C VAL A 133 -4.96 -0.40 -15.96
N LEU A 134 -4.75 -1.60 -15.41
CA LEU A 134 -5.56 -2.10 -14.30
C LEU A 134 -5.40 -1.24 -13.04
N VAL A 135 -4.17 -0.84 -12.71
CA VAL A 135 -3.91 0.05 -11.56
C VAL A 135 -4.48 1.44 -11.80
N PHE A 136 -4.38 1.98 -13.03
CA PHE A 136 -4.97 3.26 -13.38
C PHE A 136 -6.50 3.25 -13.19
N ILE A 137 -7.17 2.21 -13.69
CA ILE A 137 -8.62 2.02 -13.46
C ILE A 137 -8.92 1.93 -11.96
N GLN A 138 -8.16 1.15 -11.21
CA GLN A 138 -8.31 1.04 -9.75
C GLN A 138 -8.20 2.40 -9.06
N VAL A 139 -7.19 3.19 -9.42
CA VAL A 139 -6.97 4.54 -8.87
C VAL A 139 -8.14 5.46 -9.21
N LEU A 140 -8.59 5.50 -10.46
CA LEU A 140 -9.73 6.31 -10.86
C LEU A 140 -11.00 5.95 -10.09
N LEU A 141 -11.27 4.66 -9.90
CA LEU A 141 -12.43 4.21 -9.12
C LEU A 141 -12.35 4.69 -7.67
N ILE A 142 -11.20 4.58 -7.02
CA ILE A 142 -11.01 5.07 -5.64
C ILE A 142 -11.18 6.60 -5.57
N LEU A 143 -10.61 7.33 -6.51
CA LEU A 143 -10.71 8.79 -6.57
C LEU A 143 -12.11 9.28 -6.90
N SER A 144 -12.96 8.46 -7.53
CA SER A 144 -14.34 8.81 -7.88
C SER A 144 -15.33 8.68 -6.71
N ILE A 145 -14.99 7.95 -5.66
CA ILE A 145 -15.90 7.64 -4.54
C ILE A 145 -16.50 8.91 -3.91
N PRO A 146 -15.74 9.98 -3.56
CA PRO A 146 -16.34 11.18 -2.98
C PRO A 146 -17.34 11.88 -3.90
N TYR A 147 -17.12 11.86 -5.20
CA TYR A 147 -18.09 12.40 -6.15
C TYR A 147 -19.40 11.62 -6.15
N LEU A 148 -19.33 10.29 -6.11
CA LEU A 148 -20.52 9.44 -6.03
C LEU A 148 -21.30 9.70 -4.73
N ILE A 149 -20.60 9.88 -3.61
CA ILE A 149 -21.21 10.25 -2.32
C ILE A 149 -21.84 11.64 -2.41
N TYR A 150 -21.18 12.61 -3.06
CA TYR A 150 -21.71 13.95 -3.28
C TYR A 150 -23.03 13.95 -4.04
N ILE A 151 -23.12 13.15 -5.11
CA ILE A 151 -24.33 12.95 -5.90
C ILE A 151 -25.41 12.23 -5.07
N ALA A 152 -25.05 11.12 -4.39
CA ALA A 152 -25.97 10.34 -3.58
C ALA A 152 -26.61 11.15 -2.44
N PHE A 153 -25.90 12.12 -1.88
CA PHE A 153 -26.44 13.02 -0.85
C PHE A 153 -27.24 14.20 -1.42
N GLY A 154 -27.39 14.30 -2.73
CA GLY A 154 -28.16 15.36 -3.38
C GLY A 154 -27.51 16.74 -3.19
N MET A 155 -26.19 16.84 -3.01
CA MET A 155 -25.51 18.10 -2.74
C MET A 155 -25.46 19.02 -3.97
N ALA A 156 -25.52 18.49 -5.19
CA ALA A 156 -25.46 19.27 -6.42
C ALA A 156 -26.64 20.28 -6.58
N PRO A 157 -27.91 19.88 -6.40
CA PRO A 157 -29.03 20.85 -6.41
C PRO A 157 -28.94 21.86 -5.25
N ILE A 158 -28.49 21.44 -4.06
CA ILE A 158 -28.31 22.33 -2.91
C ILE A 158 -27.25 23.40 -3.21
N ALA A 159 -26.14 23.05 -3.82
CA ALA A 159 -25.10 23.99 -4.23
C ALA A 159 -25.64 25.03 -5.22
N ARG A 160 -26.36 24.57 -6.26
CA ARG A 160 -26.96 25.48 -7.27
C ARG A 160 -27.98 26.44 -6.64
N ALA A 161 -28.81 25.94 -5.74
CA ALA A 161 -29.80 26.77 -5.03
C ALA A 161 -29.13 27.82 -4.13
N ALA A 162 -27.93 27.54 -3.62
CA ALA A 162 -27.12 28.47 -2.83
C ALA A 162 -26.24 29.40 -3.69
N GLY A 163 -26.33 29.35 -5.02
CA GLY A 163 -25.48 30.14 -5.93
C GLY A 163 -24.02 29.69 -5.97
N GLN A 164 -23.74 28.48 -5.50
CA GLN A 164 -22.38 27.92 -5.52
C GLN A 164 -22.21 26.95 -6.71
N PRO A 165 -21.01 26.90 -7.33
CA PRO A 165 -20.74 25.92 -8.36
C PRO A 165 -20.78 24.50 -7.76
N PRO A 166 -21.50 23.56 -8.36
CA PRO A 166 -21.51 22.18 -7.91
C PRO A 166 -20.14 21.53 -8.12
N LEU A 167 -19.78 20.58 -7.28
CA LEU A 167 -18.58 19.78 -7.43
C LEU A 167 -18.61 19.03 -8.78
N SER A 168 -17.61 19.24 -9.64
CA SER A 168 -17.47 18.47 -10.86
C SER A 168 -16.75 17.13 -10.58
N PHE A 169 -16.95 16.16 -11.48
CA PHE A 169 -16.26 14.87 -11.38
C PHE A 169 -14.74 15.04 -11.40
N TYR A 170 -14.24 15.90 -12.30
CA TYR A 170 -12.81 16.16 -12.41
C TYR A 170 -12.24 16.83 -11.16
N ASP A 171 -12.93 17.84 -10.60
CA ASP A 171 -12.50 18.50 -9.37
C ASP A 171 -12.47 17.53 -8.19
N SER A 172 -13.46 16.63 -8.11
CA SER A 172 -13.47 15.60 -7.09
C SER A 172 -12.27 14.68 -7.16
N ILE A 173 -11.88 14.23 -8.36
CA ILE A 173 -10.67 13.41 -8.57
C ILE A 173 -9.42 14.18 -8.11
N CYS A 174 -9.30 15.44 -8.51
CA CYS A 174 -8.19 16.29 -8.12
C CYS A 174 -8.12 16.44 -6.58
N ILE A 175 -9.23 16.79 -5.96
CA ILE A 175 -9.32 16.99 -4.50
C ILE A 175 -9.03 15.68 -3.76
N GLN A 176 -9.62 14.56 -4.21
CA GLN A 176 -9.41 13.26 -3.56
C GLN A 176 -7.96 12.78 -3.64
N SER A 177 -7.24 13.11 -4.70
CA SER A 177 -5.81 12.79 -4.78
C SER A 177 -5.01 13.46 -3.65
N PHE A 178 -5.36 14.70 -3.28
CA PHE A 178 -4.75 15.41 -2.16
C PHE A 178 -5.19 14.88 -0.80
N VAL A 179 -6.45 14.47 -0.66
CA VAL A 179 -6.92 13.80 0.57
C VAL A 179 -6.09 12.56 0.87
N LEU A 180 -5.93 11.67 -0.13
CA LEU A 180 -5.14 10.45 0.03
C LEU A 180 -3.65 10.77 0.28
N PHE A 181 -3.15 11.78 -0.40
CA PHE A 181 -1.78 12.23 -0.24
C PHE A 181 -1.49 12.72 1.18
N THR A 182 -2.38 13.55 1.72
CA THR A 182 -2.26 14.08 3.09
C THR A 182 -2.48 12.97 4.12
N ALA A 183 -3.41 12.05 3.87
CA ALA A 183 -3.68 10.92 4.75
C ALA A 183 -2.47 10.00 4.91
N ASN A 184 -1.75 9.72 3.81
CA ASN A 184 -0.54 8.89 3.80
C ASN A 184 0.62 9.45 4.64
N LEU A 185 0.59 10.74 5.01
CA LEU A 185 1.60 11.34 5.89
C LEU A 185 1.46 10.89 7.36
N ILE A 186 0.30 10.36 7.72
CA ILE A 186 0.02 9.96 9.09
C ILE A 186 0.22 8.45 9.21
N PRO A 187 1.32 8.01 9.87
CA PRO A 187 1.68 6.60 9.95
C PRO A 187 0.85 5.86 11.01
N LEU A 188 -0.48 6.04 10.99
CA LEU A 188 -1.40 5.32 11.85
C LEU A 188 -2.08 4.19 11.07
N PRO A 189 -2.38 3.06 11.71
CA PRO A 189 -3.11 1.97 11.08
C PRO A 189 -4.45 2.47 10.52
N GLY A 190 -4.64 2.28 9.21
CA GLY A 190 -5.82 2.77 8.50
C GLY A 190 -5.90 4.29 8.34
N GLU A 191 -4.80 5.03 8.59
CA GLU A 191 -4.73 6.50 8.46
C GLU A 191 -5.79 7.22 9.30
N SER A 192 -6.25 6.59 10.40
CA SER A 192 -7.34 7.08 11.24
C SER A 192 -7.01 8.45 11.84
N GLY A 193 -7.98 9.36 11.80
CA GLY A 193 -7.83 10.75 12.21
C GLY A 193 -7.32 11.64 11.07
N GLY A 194 -6.24 11.26 10.41
CA GLY A 194 -5.64 12.05 9.34
C GLY A 194 -6.46 12.09 8.06
N ALA A 195 -6.98 10.97 7.66
CA ALA A 195 -7.81 10.90 6.47
C ALA A 195 -9.15 11.62 6.63
N GLU A 196 -9.77 11.55 7.82
CA GLU A 196 -10.99 12.29 8.16
C GLU A 196 -10.73 13.80 8.20
N LEU A 197 -9.60 14.19 8.77
CA LEU A 197 -9.17 15.59 8.80
C LEU A 197 -8.94 16.11 7.37
N ALA A 198 -8.17 15.38 6.57
CA ALA A 198 -7.90 15.74 5.18
C ALA A 198 -9.19 15.82 4.35
N PHE A 199 -10.10 14.84 4.49
CA PHE A 199 -11.39 14.88 3.82
C PHE A 199 -12.20 16.13 4.24
N THR A 200 -12.22 16.44 5.53
CA THR A 200 -12.90 17.64 6.05
C THR A 200 -12.29 18.91 5.49
N MET A 201 -10.97 19.01 5.43
CA MET A 201 -10.26 20.19 4.92
C MET A 201 -10.56 20.44 3.45
N TYR A 202 -10.49 19.41 2.62
CA TYR A 202 -10.57 19.57 1.17
C TYR A 202 -11.99 19.46 0.60
N PHE A 203 -12.87 18.65 1.20
CA PHE A 203 -14.27 18.51 0.76
C PHE A 203 -15.28 19.29 1.62
N GLY A 204 -14.83 19.92 2.70
CA GLY A 204 -15.73 20.59 3.65
C GLY A 204 -16.68 21.59 3.01
N SER A 205 -16.22 22.44 2.11
CA SER A 205 -17.01 23.45 1.40
C SER A 205 -18.10 22.85 0.51
N PHE A 206 -17.88 21.65 -0.04
CA PHE A 206 -18.85 20.98 -0.92
C PHE A 206 -19.93 20.22 -0.15
N PHE A 207 -19.63 19.74 1.05
CA PHE A 207 -20.56 18.99 1.91
C PHE A 207 -21.17 19.82 3.03
N LYS A 208 -20.79 21.11 3.16
CA LYS A 208 -21.36 22.07 4.11
C LYS A 208 -21.76 23.34 3.37
N ILE A 209 -23.06 23.50 3.14
CA ILE A 209 -23.63 24.63 2.38
C ILE A 209 -24.69 25.28 3.25
N GLY A 210 -24.46 26.51 3.71
CA GLY A 210 -25.32 27.20 4.62
C GLY A 210 -25.57 26.41 5.93
N ALA A 211 -26.82 26.19 6.28
CA ALA A 211 -27.22 25.40 7.44
C ALA A 211 -27.14 23.88 7.22
N ILE A 212 -27.00 23.44 5.97
CA ILE A 212 -26.96 22.00 5.60
C ILE A 212 -25.53 21.52 5.72
N SER A 213 -25.29 20.54 6.60
CA SER A 213 -23.99 19.90 6.76
C SER A 213 -24.10 18.39 6.60
N LYS A 214 -23.52 17.85 5.55
CA LYS A 214 -23.44 16.41 5.26
C LYS A 214 -22.01 15.87 5.36
N ILE A 215 -21.06 16.67 5.87
CA ILE A 215 -19.63 16.28 5.91
C ILE A 215 -19.38 15.04 6.78
N LYS A 216 -20.00 14.96 7.97
CA LYS A 216 -19.82 13.79 8.86
C LYS A 216 -20.33 12.48 8.24
N PRO A 217 -21.59 12.41 7.73
CA PRO A 217 -22.05 11.21 7.06
C PRO A 217 -21.28 10.92 5.76
N ALA A 218 -20.77 11.93 5.05
CA ALA A 218 -19.94 11.72 3.87
C ALA A 218 -18.60 11.04 4.22
N ILE A 219 -17.94 11.48 5.26
CA ILE A 219 -16.72 10.85 5.78
C ILE A 219 -16.99 9.40 6.18
N LEU A 220 -18.06 9.16 6.93
CA LEU A 220 -18.43 7.82 7.38
C LEU A 220 -18.69 6.88 6.20
N MET A 221 -19.45 7.33 5.18
CA MET A 221 -19.74 6.58 3.98
C MET A 221 -18.46 6.30 3.19
N TRP A 222 -17.60 7.31 3.01
CA TRP A 222 -16.31 7.16 2.35
C TRP A 222 -15.42 6.13 3.06
N ARG A 223 -15.30 6.21 4.39
CA ARG A 223 -14.55 5.23 5.19
C ARG A 223 -15.18 3.84 5.14
N PHE A 224 -16.51 3.78 5.16
CA PHE A 224 -17.19 2.50 5.03
C PHE A 224 -16.83 1.80 3.71
N ILE A 225 -16.85 2.52 2.60
CA ILE A 225 -16.52 1.95 1.28
C ILE A 225 -15.04 1.64 1.16
N THR A 226 -14.15 2.56 1.54
CA THR A 226 -12.71 2.44 1.27
C THR A 226 -11.94 1.61 2.28
N TYR A 227 -12.37 1.58 3.53
CA TYR A 227 -11.65 0.94 4.63
C TYR A 227 -12.43 -0.21 5.27
N TYR A 228 -13.58 0.07 5.88
CA TYR A 228 -14.34 -0.94 6.62
C TYR A 228 -14.93 -2.02 5.71
N GLY A 229 -15.44 -1.64 4.53
CA GLY A 229 -15.96 -2.58 3.54
C GLY A 229 -14.90 -3.56 3.05
N ALA A 230 -13.69 -3.07 2.79
CA ALA A 230 -12.57 -3.92 2.41
C ALA A 230 -12.21 -4.94 3.50
N ILE A 231 -12.21 -4.52 4.78
CA ILE A 231 -11.96 -5.41 5.92
C ILE A 231 -13.09 -6.44 6.04
N LEU A 232 -14.36 -6.01 6.00
CA LEU A 232 -15.52 -6.89 6.11
C LEU A 232 -15.56 -7.95 5.03
N ILE A 233 -15.21 -7.60 3.80
CA ILE A 233 -15.16 -8.55 2.68
C ILE A 233 -13.97 -9.49 2.81
N SER A 234 -12.79 -9.01 3.21
CA SER A 234 -11.58 -9.83 3.27
C SER A 234 -11.50 -10.75 4.49
N ALA A 235 -12.12 -10.38 5.61
CA ALA A 235 -12.06 -11.14 6.86
C ALA A 235 -12.60 -12.59 6.74
N PRO A 236 -13.78 -12.85 6.11
CA PRO A 236 -14.27 -14.20 5.89
C PRO A 236 -13.30 -15.06 5.07
N PHE A 237 -12.73 -14.51 4.00
CA PHE A 237 -11.76 -15.23 3.18
C PHE A 237 -10.49 -15.61 3.96
N SER A 238 -10.04 -14.76 4.86
CA SER A 238 -8.92 -15.06 5.74
C SER A 238 -9.26 -16.18 6.73
N TYR A 239 -10.48 -16.18 7.27
CA TYR A 239 -10.94 -17.18 8.23
C TYR A 239 -11.18 -18.55 7.61
N PHE A 240 -11.88 -18.61 6.45
CA PHE A 240 -12.19 -19.86 5.77
C PHE A 240 -11.00 -20.53 5.09
N THR A 241 -9.91 -19.81 4.86
CA THR A 241 -8.68 -20.39 4.32
C THR A 241 -7.91 -21.08 5.43
N LYS A 242 -8.40 -22.22 5.96
CA LYS A 242 -7.74 -23.04 6.97
C LYS A 242 -6.37 -23.51 6.47
N GLY A 243 -5.36 -23.34 7.33
CA GLY A 243 -3.98 -23.71 7.04
C GLY A 243 -3.71 -25.18 7.31
N LYS A 244 -3.92 -26.04 6.34
CA LYS A 244 -3.48 -27.43 6.42
C LYS A 244 -1.96 -27.58 6.22
N ARG A 245 -1.32 -26.57 5.69
CA ARG A 245 0.01 -26.69 5.12
C ARG A 245 1.18 -26.29 6.02
N ARG A 246 0.95 -25.46 7.02
CA ARG A 246 2.04 -25.07 7.94
C ARG A 246 2.46 -26.26 8.82
N ASP A 247 1.50 -27.09 9.17
CA ASP A 247 1.73 -28.29 9.99
C ASP A 247 2.41 -29.39 9.16
N ASP A 248 2.08 -29.52 7.86
CA ASP A 248 2.70 -30.47 6.94
C ASP A 248 4.14 -30.03 6.56
N GLU A 249 4.40 -28.74 6.34
CA GLU A 249 5.76 -28.22 6.10
C GLU A 249 6.63 -28.33 7.37
N ILE A 250 6.07 -28.08 8.55
CA ILE A 250 6.80 -28.27 9.82
C ILE A 250 7.15 -29.73 10.00
N LYS A 251 6.21 -30.65 9.74
CA LYS A 251 6.48 -32.09 9.80
C LYS A 251 7.55 -32.55 8.82
N GLN A 252 7.48 -32.09 7.56
CA GLN A 252 8.50 -32.41 6.57
C GLN A 252 9.89 -31.89 6.95
N ILE A 253 9.97 -30.66 7.50
CA ILE A 253 11.24 -30.11 7.99
C ILE A 253 11.74 -30.86 9.23
N GLU A 254 10.84 -31.30 10.11
CA GLU A 254 11.19 -32.12 11.27
C GLU A 254 11.69 -33.50 10.84
N GLU A 255 11.02 -34.16 9.89
CA GLU A 255 11.42 -35.44 9.31
C GLU A 255 12.77 -35.36 8.55
N GLU A 256 13.00 -34.27 7.76
CA GLU A 256 14.29 -34.03 7.12
C GLU A 256 15.42 -33.80 8.12
N LEU A 257 15.16 -33.05 9.20
CA LEU A 257 16.13 -32.80 10.27
C LEU A 257 16.45 -34.07 11.09
N GLU A 258 15.45 -34.90 11.33
CA GLU A 258 15.66 -36.21 12.01
C GLU A 258 16.48 -37.14 11.14
N SER A 259 16.21 -37.22 9.85
CA SER A 259 16.99 -38.05 8.91
C SER A 259 18.43 -37.57 8.75
N GLU A 260 18.67 -36.26 8.72
CA GLU A 260 20.04 -35.70 8.71
C GLU A 260 20.80 -35.97 10.02
N MET A 261 20.12 -35.95 11.16
CA MET A 261 20.74 -36.26 12.45
C MET A 261 21.05 -37.76 12.59
N GLU A 262 20.21 -38.65 12.06
CA GLU A 262 20.48 -40.08 12.02
C GLU A 262 21.66 -40.42 11.10
N ASN A 263 21.74 -39.81 9.92
CA ASN A 263 22.86 -39.98 9.02
C ASN A 263 24.19 -39.52 9.64
N LYS A 264 24.23 -38.39 10.31
CA LYS A 264 25.42 -37.91 11.01
C LYS A 264 25.85 -38.83 12.16
N LYS A 265 24.89 -39.38 12.92
CA LYS A 265 25.20 -40.34 13.98
C LYS A 265 25.70 -41.67 13.46
N SER A 266 25.27 -42.11 12.27
CA SER A 266 25.77 -43.30 11.61
C SER A 266 27.17 -43.11 11.02
N GLU A 267 27.48 -41.92 10.48
CA GLU A 267 28.82 -41.58 10.00
C GLU A 267 29.84 -41.47 11.15
N GLU A 268 29.46 -40.91 12.29
CA GLU A 268 30.32 -40.89 13.50
C GLU A 268 30.61 -42.28 14.06
N LYS A 269 29.66 -43.22 13.96
CA LYS A 269 29.86 -44.60 14.41
C LYS A 269 30.73 -45.46 13.46
N VAL A 270 30.85 -45.08 12.21
CA VAL A 270 31.69 -45.79 11.20
C VAL A 270 33.12 -45.27 11.22
N SER A 271 33.36 -44.10 11.81
CA SER A 271 34.70 -43.47 11.93
C SER A 271 35.41 -43.75 13.23
N GLN A 272 34.83 -44.55 14.14
CA GLN A 272 35.44 -45.12 15.37
C GLN A 272 35.71 -46.62 15.17
#